data_56a82bdc6bc8b344d018105ab0e60a86
#
_entry.id   56a82bdc6bc8b344d018105ab0e60a86
#
_cell.length_a   1.000
_cell.length_b   1.000
_cell.length_c   1.000
_cell.angle_alpha   90.00
_cell.angle_beta   90.00
_cell.angle_gamma   90.00
#
_symmetry.space_group_name_H-M   'P 1'
#
loop_
_entity.id
_entity.type
_entity.pdbx_description
1 polymer ?
#
loop_
_entity_poly.entity_id
_entity_poly.type
_entity_poly.pdbx_seq_one_letter_code
_entity_poly.pdbx_strand_id
1 'polypeptide(L)'
;MKLSLKYFIVLFSILCFFYRVSAQTTNVSGIINNYTSISSIGSQSVNAVTTSGFAVGDKVLLIQMKGASIDTTNTSNFGTITSFNEAGNYEMLVISAITSTTITFTNPILRSYSISGLVQLVKVPVYNNVNVIGLLTCTAWNGFVGGVLVFEATGNVTLNANIDVTGKGFLGGAISSGQFFSCSGNTSDFKLFNTSFLSANKGEGIVITKSSFAKGLGALANGGGAGNDVNGGGAGGGNYGLGGHGGNTKCSSSPIALCGGYEGKNCIYSNTNNKIFLGGGGGAGREHDGVSTAGVAGGGTVSVRSGGSISG
;
A
#
# COMPACT_ATOMS: atom_id res chain seq x y z
N MET A 1 21.53 57.64 -42.49
CA MET A 1 21.39 57.05 -41.15
C MET A 1 20.32 55.90 -41.17
N LYS A 2 20.59 54.81 -41.91
CA LYS A 2 19.69 53.65 -42.06
C LYS A 2 20.40 52.33 -41.82
N LEU A 3 21.58 52.33 -41.18
CA LEU A 3 22.36 51.08 -40.93
C LEU A 3 22.20 50.47 -39.53
N SER A 4 21.55 51.16 -38.58
CA SER A 4 21.51 50.70 -37.19
C SER A 4 20.38 49.70 -36.90
N LEU A 5 19.29 49.74 -37.65
CA LEU A 5 18.11 48.88 -37.35
C LEU A 5 18.31 47.41 -37.78
N LYS A 6 19.03 47.16 -38.87
CA LYS A 6 19.31 45.78 -39.32
C LYS A 6 20.28 45.05 -38.40
N TYR A 7 21.29 45.73 -37.87
CA TYR A 7 22.22 45.13 -36.91
C TYR A 7 21.58 44.91 -35.52
N PHE A 8 20.65 45.75 -35.13
CA PHE A 8 19.91 45.57 -33.87
C PHE A 8 18.97 44.35 -33.91
N ILE A 9 18.30 44.12 -35.04
CA ILE A 9 17.42 42.95 -35.24
C ILE A 9 18.25 41.65 -35.29
N VAL A 10 19.42 41.66 -35.94
CA VAL A 10 20.31 40.49 -35.99
C VAL A 10 20.92 40.20 -34.62
N LEU A 11 21.33 41.21 -33.86
CA LEU A 11 21.86 41.02 -32.50
C LEU A 11 20.79 40.51 -31.53
N PHE A 12 19.54 41.00 -31.65
CA PHE A 12 18.41 40.54 -30.83
C PHE A 12 17.99 39.09 -31.18
N SER A 13 18.02 38.70 -32.45
CA SER A 13 17.73 37.31 -32.85
C SER A 13 18.86 36.35 -32.47
N ILE A 14 20.11 36.77 -32.37
CA ILE A 14 21.22 35.95 -31.89
C ILE A 14 21.17 35.80 -30.38
N LEU A 15 20.74 36.82 -29.62
CA LEU A 15 20.56 36.71 -28.16
C LEU A 15 19.42 35.76 -27.74
N CYS A 16 18.37 35.61 -28.57
CA CYS A 16 17.28 34.66 -28.28
C CYS A 16 17.66 33.19 -28.47
N PHE A 17 18.76 32.89 -29.18
CA PHE A 17 19.17 31.49 -29.42
C PHE A 17 20.01 30.84 -28.29
N PHE A 18 20.39 31.57 -27.24
CA PHE A 18 21.28 31.06 -26.19
C PHE A 18 20.64 30.80 -24.84
N TYR A 19 19.33 31.01 -24.68
CA TYR A 19 18.65 30.47 -23.47
C TYR A 19 18.47 28.97 -23.62
N ARG A 20 19.54 28.22 -23.34
CA ARG A 20 19.38 26.81 -22.96
C ARG A 20 18.72 26.81 -21.60
N VAL A 21 17.40 26.57 -21.55
CA VAL A 21 16.74 26.20 -20.30
C VAL A 21 17.34 24.84 -19.92
N SER A 22 18.37 24.88 -19.08
CA SER A 22 18.88 23.64 -18.47
C SER A 22 17.73 23.06 -17.66
N ALA A 23 17.27 21.87 -18.02
CA ALA A 23 16.24 21.18 -17.24
C ALA A 23 16.79 20.96 -15.82
N GLN A 24 16.15 21.61 -14.84
CA GLN A 24 16.58 21.55 -13.44
C GLN A 24 16.53 20.11 -12.94
N THR A 25 17.65 19.64 -12.38
CA THR A 25 17.70 18.35 -11.69
C THR A 25 17.46 18.58 -10.21
N THR A 26 16.50 17.85 -9.64
CA THR A 26 16.17 17.89 -8.21
C THR A 26 16.75 16.66 -7.52
N ASN A 27 17.56 16.89 -6.48
CA ASN A 27 18.04 15.83 -5.61
C ASN A 27 16.94 15.45 -4.61
N VAL A 28 16.64 14.14 -4.49
CA VAL A 28 15.62 13.62 -3.59
C VAL A 28 16.16 12.50 -2.69
N SER A 29 15.63 12.43 -1.48
CA SER A 29 15.87 11.36 -0.50
C SER A 29 14.79 11.39 0.59
N GLY A 30 14.72 10.36 1.43
CA GLY A 30 13.77 10.29 2.54
C GLY A 30 12.33 10.08 2.07
N ILE A 31 11.38 10.77 2.71
CA ILE A 31 9.94 10.72 2.41
C ILE A 31 9.56 11.98 1.65
N ILE A 32 9.02 11.83 0.45
CA ILE A 32 8.65 12.93 -0.44
C ILE A 32 7.15 13.10 -0.63
N ASN A 33 6.34 12.18 -0.10
CA ASN A 33 4.88 12.21 -0.26
C ASN A 33 4.19 12.68 1.02
N ASN A 34 3.08 13.41 0.85
CA ASN A 34 2.10 13.71 1.89
C ASN A 34 0.84 12.87 1.68
N TYR A 35 0.18 12.48 2.77
CA TYR A 35 -0.96 11.57 2.76
C TYR A 35 -2.10 12.15 3.61
N THR A 36 -3.34 11.92 3.18
CA THR A 36 -4.53 12.18 3.98
C THR A 36 -5.62 11.15 3.71
N SER A 37 -6.36 10.76 4.74
CA SER A 37 -7.55 9.91 4.59
C SER A 37 -8.70 10.72 4.04
N ILE A 38 -9.54 10.07 3.22
CA ILE A 38 -10.73 10.65 2.64
C ILE A 38 -11.98 10.15 3.39
N SER A 39 -12.82 11.07 3.83
CA SER A 39 -14.04 10.80 4.58
C SER A 39 -15.30 10.79 3.71
N SER A 40 -15.29 11.48 2.57
CA SER A 40 -16.37 11.41 1.57
C SER A 40 -15.87 11.77 0.18
N ILE A 41 -16.59 11.31 -0.85
CA ILE A 41 -16.24 11.51 -2.25
C ILE A 41 -17.46 12.03 -2.99
N GLY A 42 -17.29 13.16 -3.68
CA GLY A 42 -18.23 13.73 -4.64
C GLY A 42 -17.83 13.40 -6.08
N SER A 43 -18.50 14.01 -7.05
CA SER A 43 -18.18 13.79 -8.48
C SER A 43 -16.85 14.41 -8.92
N GLN A 44 -16.40 15.47 -8.26
CA GLN A 44 -15.18 16.22 -8.60
C GLN A 44 -14.43 16.72 -7.35
N SER A 45 -14.79 16.24 -6.16
CA SER A 45 -14.19 16.68 -4.90
C SER A 45 -14.20 15.57 -3.88
N VAL A 46 -13.34 15.72 -2.88
CA VAL A 46 -13.26 14.83 -1.72
C VAL A 46 -13.22 15.66 -0.43
N ASN A 47 -13.74 15.10 0.67
CA ASN A 47 -13.48 15.63 2.00
C ASN A 47 -12.32 14.86 2.63
N ALA A 48 -11.25 15.56 2.94
CA ALA A 48 -10.04 15.04 3.55
C ALA A 48 -10.06 15.27 5.08
N VAL A 49 -9.45 14.35 5.83
CA VAL A 49 -9.24 14.51 7.28
C VAL A 49 -8.35 15.71 7.58
N THR A 50 -7.35 15.95 6.72
CA THR A 50 -6.52 17.17 6.75
C THR A 50 -6.15 17.56 5.32
N THR A 51 -6.08 18.87 5.08
CA THR A 51 -5.59 19.44 3.81
C THR A 51 -4.16 19.96 3.91
N SER A 52 -3.55 19.84 5.09
CA SER A 52 -2.16 20.25 5.33
C SER A 52 -1.19 19.52 4.41
N GLY A 53 -0.26 20.25 3.79
CA GLY A 53 0.72 19.72 2.85
C GLY A 53 0.22 19.60 1.41
N PHE A 54 -1.05 19.97 1.12
CA PHE A 54 -1.61 20.05 -0.22
C PHE A 54 -1.84 21.50 -0.63
N ALA A 55 -1.65 21.80 -1.91
CA ALA A 55 -1.85 23.11 -2.50
C ALA A 55 -2.60 23.02 -3.83
N VAL A 56 -3.24 24.13 -4.24
CA VAL A 56 -3.82 24.26 -5.59
C VAL A 56 -2.71 24.10 -6.63
N GLY A 57 -2.99 23.30 -7.67
CA GLY A 57 -2.03 22.92 -8.70
C GLY A 57 -1.26 21.63 -8.40
N ASP A 58 -1.31 21.10 -7.17
CA ASP A 58 -0.68 19.82 -6.86
C ASP A 58 -1.32 18.67 -7.65
N LYS A 59 -0.48 17.81 -8.18
CA LYS A 59 -0.89 16.50 -8.67
C LYS A 59 -1.02 15.53 -7.49
N VAL A 60 -2.07 14.72 -7.50
CA VAL A 60 -2.38 13.79 -6.42
C VAL A 60 -2.82 12.44 -6.97
N LEU A 61 -2.57 11.40 -6.20
CA LEU A 61 -3.07 10.05 -6.42
C LEU A 61 -4.21 9.80 -5.43
N LEU A 62 -5.44 9.60 -5.94
CA LEU A 62 -6.55 9.07 -5.17
C LEU A 62 -6.53 7.55 -5.28
N ILE A 63 -6.50 6.83 -4.14
CA ILE A 63 -6.36 5.36 -4.14
C ILE A 63 -7.18 4.73 -3.00
N GLN A 64 -7.89 3.63 -3.32
CA GLN A 64 -8.59 2.81 -2.34
C GLN A 64 -7.77 1.58 -1.97
N MET A 65 -7.56 1.37 -0.67
CA MET A 65 -6.62 0.39 -0.15
C MET A 65 -7.25 -0.99 0.06
N LYS A 66 -8.49 -1.04 0.52
CA LYS A 66 -9.22 -2.27 0.90
C LYS A 66 -10.62 -2.33 0.24
N GLY A 67 -11.36 -3.42 0.47
CA GLY A 67 -12.75 -3.57 0.02
C GLY A 67 -12.98 -4.80 -0.85
N ALA A 68 -11.98 -5.65 -1.06
CA ALA A 68 -12.15 -6.92 -1.75
C ALA A 68 -13.09 -7.85 -0.98
N SER A 69 -13.80 -8.69 -1.71
CA SER A 69 -14.62 -9.79 -1.17
C SER A 69 -13.84 -11.09 -1.22
N ILE A 70 -14.05 -11.94 -0.21
CA ILE A 70 -13.42 -13.25 -0.08
C ILE A 70 -14.45 -14.32 0.24
N ASP A 71 -14.09 -15.56 0.02
CA ASP A 71 -14.78 -16.70 0.61
C ASP A 71 -14.64 -16.64 2.14
N THR A 72 -15.75 -16.64 2.87
CA THR A 72 -15.82 -16.56 4.33
C THR A 72 -16.31 -17.86 4.99
N THR A 73 -16.38 -18.97 4.25
CA THR A 73 -16.70 -20.28 4.80
C THR A 73 -15.58 -20.74 5.75
N ASN A 74 -15.91 -21.53 6.78
CA ASN A 74 -14.88 -22.05 7.71
C ASN A 74 -14.22 -23.30 7.13
N THR A 75 -13.54 -23.16 6.00
CA THR A 75 -12.88 -24.24 5.25
C THR A 75 -11.54 -23.75 4.71
N SER A 76 -10.74 -24.62 4.10
CA SER A 76 -9.49 -24.27 3.42
C SER A 76 -9.63 -23.23 2.31
N ASN A 77 -10.86 -22.99 1.83
CA ASN A 77 -11.14 -21.94 0.84
C ASN A 77 -11.23 -20.54 1.44
N PHE A 78 -11.29 -20.43 2.78
CA PHE A 78 -11.35 -19.13 3.44
C PHE A 78 -10.24 -18.18 2.95
N GLY A 79 -10.61 -16.97 2.62
CA GLY A 79 -9.67 -15.95 2.14
C GLY A 79 -9.40 -15.95 0.64
N THR A 80 -9.96 -16.92 -0.11
CA THR A 80 -9.94 -16.89 -1.58
C THR A 80 -10.66 -15.64 -2.09
N ILE A 81 -9.99 -14.83 -2.90
CA ILE A 81 -10.55 -13.59 -3.44
C ILE A 81 -11.66 -13.93 -4.43
N THR A 82 -12.90 -13.50 -4.14
CA THR A 82 -14.06 -13.68 -5.01
C THR A 82 -14.32 -12.46 -5.88
N SER A 83 -13.94 -11.25 -5.40
CA SER A 83 -13.98 -10.02 -6.16
C SER A 83 -13.00 -9.00 -5.57
N PHE A 84 -12.33 -8.26 -6.43
CA PHE A 84 -11.53 -7.12 -5.98
C PHE A 84 -12.38 -5.88 -5.65
N ASN A 85 -13.61 -5.80 -6.16
CA ASN A 85 -14.47 -4.63 -6.07
C ASN A 85 -13.66 -3.35 -6.38
N GLU A 86 -13.77 -2.31 -5.55
CA GLU A 86 -13.03 -1.06 -5.70
C GLU A 86 -11.63 -1.09 -5.06
N ALA A 87 -11.25 -2.14 -4.32
CA ALA A 87 -9.89 -2.26 -3.76
C ALA A 87 -8.85 -2.14 -4.87
N GLY A 88 -7.85 -1.31 -4.64
CA GLY A 88 -6.78 -1.02 -5.59
C GLY A 88 -7.16 -0.05 -6.71
N ASN A 89 -8.40 0.43 -6.81
CA ASN A 89 -8.75 1.50 -7.74
C ASN A 89 -7.93 2.74 -7.43
N TYR A 90 -7.40 3.38 -8.46
CA TYR A 90 -6.64 4.62 -8.33
C TYR A 90 -6.79 5.50 -9.55
N GLU A 91 -6.60 6.81 -9.36
CA GLU A 91 -6.50 7.78 -10.46
C GLU A 91 -5.64 8.98 -10.07
N MET A 92 -5.01 9.58 -11.08
CA MET A 92 -4.22 10.80 -10.92
C MET A 92 -5.10 12.00 -11.20
N LEU A 93 -5.14 12.95 -10.25
CA LEU A 93 -5.95 14.16 -10.31
C LEU A 93 -5.08 15.39 -10.06
N VAL A 94 -5.59 16.58 -10.40
CA VAL A 94 -4.93 17.87 -10.13
C VAL A 94 -5.89 18.70 -9.26
N ILE A 95 -5.37 19.29 -8.20
CA ILE A 95 -6.14 20.12 -7.28
C ILE A 95 -6.44 21.48 -7.92
N SER A 96 -7.72 21.84 -8.00
CA SER A 96 -8.17 23.16 -8.51
C SER A 96 -8.57 24.12 -7.38
N ALA A 97 -9.03 23.60 -6.24
CA ALA A 97 -9.38 24.42 -5.06
C ALA A 97 -9.24 23.61 -3.78
N ILE A 98 -8.97 24.31 -2.67
CA ILE A 98 -8.90 23.75 -1.32
C ILE A 98 -9.65 24.67 -0.36
N THR A 99 -10.49 24.08 0.47
CA THR A 99 -11.06 24.71 1.67
C THR A 99 -10.48 24.06 2.94
N SER A 100 -11.07 24.32 4.10
CA SER A 100 -10.60 23.69 5.36
C SER A 100 -10.56 22.16 5.33
N THR A 101 -11.53 21.53 4.66
CA THR A 101 -11.66 20.05 4.60
C THR A 101 -11.86 19.51 3.19
N THR A 102 -12.32 20.35 2.25
CA THR A 102 -12.66 19.91 0.89
C THR A 102 -11.53 20.21 -0.09
N ILE A 103 -11.15 19.20 -0.86
CA ILE A 103 -10.23 19.31 -2.00
C ILE A 103 -11.05 19.08 -3.27
N THR A 104 -11.05 20.07 -4.17
CA THR A 104 -11.72 20.01 -5.49
C THR A 104 -10.68 19.79 -6.57
N PHE A 105 -11.00 18.99 -7.57
CA PHE A 105 -10.10 18.65 -8.67
C PHE A 105 -10.46 19.39 -9.95
N THR A 106 -9.51 19.48 -10.88
CA THR A 106 -9.72 20.08 -12.19
C THR A 106 -10.67 19.25 -13.06
N ASN A 107 -10.62 17.93 -12.93
CA ASN A 107 -11.44 16.98 -13.68
C ASN A 107 -12.31 16.14 -12.74
N PRO A 108 -13.46 15.62 -13.20
CA PRO A 108 -14.27 14.68 -12.45
C PRO A 108 -13.50 13.42 -12.06
N ILE A 109 -13.89 12.81 -10.94
CA ILE A 109 -13.45 11.48 -10.52
C ILE A 109 -14.18 10.46 -11.41
N LEU A 110 -13.42 9.62 -12.09
CA LEU A 110 -13.96 8.70 -13.11
C LEU A 110 -14.19 7.29 -12.58
N ARG A 111 -13.42 6.87 -11.57
CA ARG A 111 -13.56 5.54 -10.98
C ARG A 111 -14.50 5.55 -9.79
N SER A 112 -15.09 4.40 -9.51
CA SER A 112 -15.87 4.19 -8.29
C SER A 112 -14.95 3.93 -7.11
N TYR A 113 -15.32 4.48 -5.96
CA TYR A 113 -14.65 4.31 -4.68
C TYR A 113 -15.67 4.11 -3.56
N SER A 114 -15.32 3.29 -2.58
CA SER A 114 -16.09 3.10 -1.35
C SER A 114 -15.25 3.57 -0.16
N ILE A 115 -15.75 4.52 0.62
CA ILE A 115 -15.05 5.05 1.80
C ILE A 115 -14.76 3.95 2.82
N SER A 116 -15.66 2.97 2.96
CA SER A 116 -15.41 1.82 3.83
C SER A 116 -14.17 1.02 3.43
N GLY A 117 -13.70 1.17 2.18
CA GLY A 117 -12.48 0.54 1.67
C GLY A 117 -11.19 1.30 1.99
N LEU A 118 -11.22 2.33 2.83
CA LEU A 118 -10.08 3.16 3.23
C LEU A 118 -9.43 3.83 2.02
N VAL A 119 -9.99 4.96 1.62
CA VAL A 119 -9.47 5.77 0.52
C VAL A 119 -8.49 6.80 1.08
N GLN A 120 -7.32 6.94 0.46
CA GLN A 120 -6.35 7.97 0.76
C GLN A 120 -6.04 8.84 -0.46
N LEU A 121 -5.65 10.08 -0.21
CA LEU A 121 -5.06 10.99 -1.18
C LEU A 121 -3.57 11.12 -0.89
N VAL A 122 -2.75 10.94 -1.92
CA VAL A 122 -1.29 11.01 -1.83
C VAL A 122 -0.80 12.12 -2.75
N LYS A 123 -0.03 13.09 -2.23
CA LYS A 123 0.61 14.11 -3.06
C LYS A 123 1.66 13.47 -3.95
N VAL A 124 1.61 13.79 -5.25
CA VAL A 124 2.55 13.32 -6.27
C VAL A 124 3.49 14.47 -6.65
N PRO A 125 4.71 14.53 -6.11
CA PRO A 125 5.69 15.50 -6.56
C PRO A 125 5.98 15.33 -8.06
N VAL A 126 6.06 16.44 -8.79
CA VAL A 126 6.41 16.47 -10.21
C VAL A 126 7.68 17.30 -10.38
N TYR A 127 8.69 16.70 -10.97
CA TYR A 127 10.02 17.28 -11.18
C TYR A 127 10.35 17.40 -12.67
N ASN A 128 11.38 18.19 -13.04
CA ASN A 128 11.95 18.13 -14.37
C ASN A 128 12.84 16.88 -14.52
N ASN A 129 14.00 16.86 -13.88
CA ASN A 129 14.82 15.65 -13.71
C ASN A 129 14.95 15.33 -12.23
N VAL A 130 15.15 14.05 -11.91
CA VAL A 130 15.34 13.56 -10.54
C VAL A 130 16.67 12.86 -10.40
N ASN A 131 17.36 13.14 -9.32
CA ASN A 131 18.52 12.40 -8.87
C ASN A 131 18.27 11.89 -7.44
N VAL A 132 18.13 10.58 -7.28
CA VAL A 132 17.97 9.94 -5.96
C VAL A 132 19.35 9.82 -5.34
N ILE A 133 19.65 10.67 -4.34
CA ILE A 133 20.97 10.78 -3.73
C ILE A 133 21.12 10.11 -2.36
N GLY A 134 20.03 9.62 -1.79
CA GLY A 134 19.96 8.91 -0.53
C GLY A 134 18.75 8.02 -0.49
N LEU A 135 18.64 7.15 0.52
CA LEU A 135 17.52 6.24 0.68
C LEU A 135 16.19 6.98 0.47
N LEU A 136 15.43 6.59 -0.57
CA LEU A 136 14.11 7.12 -0.86
C LEU A 136 13.05 6.10 -0.40
N THR A 137 12.10 6.54 0.40
CA THR A 137 11.09 5.67 1.02
C THR A 137 9.76 6.39 1.19
N CYS A 138 8.77 5.71 1.78
CA CYS A 138 7.46 6.27 2.11
C CYS A 138 7.12 6.11 3.59
N THR A 139 6.12 6.87 4.07
CA THR A 139 5.50 6.60 5.36
C THR A 139 4.90 5.20 5.35
N ALA A 140 5.15 4.41 6.40
CA ALA A 140 4.55 3.09 6.52
C ALA A 140 3.02 3.19 6.62
N TRP A 141 2.31 2.20 6.09
CA TRP A 141 0.87 2.05 6.29
C TRP A 141 0.55 1.97 7.79
N ASN A 142 -0.35 2.82 8.26
CA ASN A 142 -0.74 2.91 9.67
C ASN A 142 -2.16 2.38 9.96
N GLY A 143 -2.77 1.70 9.00
CA GLY A 143 -4.16 1.26 9.05
C GLY A 143 -5.12 2.18 8.28
N PHE A 144 -4.71 3.40 7.92
CA PHE A 144 -5.54 4.40 7.24
C PHE A 144 -4.84 5.05 6.05
N VAL A 145 -3.57 5.43 6.18
CA VAL A 145 -2.76 6.10 5.14
C VAL A 145 -1.32 5.60 5.15
N GLY A 146 -0.60 5.88 4.07
CA GLY A 146 0.81 5.50 3.87
C GLY A 146 0.97 4.33 2.90
N GLY A 147 2.16 3.76 2.88
CA GLY A 147 2.49 2.59 2.06
C GLY A 147 2.77 2.88 0.59
N VAL A 148 2.67 4.11 0.13
CA VAL A 148 2.79 4.47 -1.28
C VAL A 148 3.89 5.50 -1.47
N LEU A 149 4.91 5.16 -2.24
CA LEU A 149 5.89 6.09 -2.80
C LEU A 149 5.50 6.38 -4.24
N VAL A 150 5.26 7.65 -4.57
CA VAL A 150 4.88 8.05 -5.92
C VAL A 150 5.49 9.40 -6.30
N PHE A 151 6.08 9.48 -7.49
CA PHE A 151 6.51 10.76 -8.08
C PHE A 151 6.58 10.67 -9.60
N GLU A 152 6.62 11.82 -10.24
CA GLU A 152 6.81 11.94 -11.68
C GLU A 152 7.99 12.85 -12.01
N ALA A 153 8.69 12.54 -13.11
CA ALA A 153 9.67 13.41 -13.74
C ALA A 153 9.28 13.61 -15.20
N THR A 154 9.31 14.84 -15.69
CA THR A 154 9.10 15.13 -17.12
C THR A 154 10.30 14.74 -17.98
N GLY A 155 11.49 14.67 -17.38
CA GLY A 155 12.76 14.20 -17.96
C GLY A 155 13.25 12.92 -17.31
N ASN A 156 14.55 12.85 -17.03
CA ASN A 156 15.24 11.64 -16.56
C ASN A 156 15.15 11.44 -15.05
N VAL A 157 15.22 10.17 -14.62
CA VAL A 157 15.39 9.75 -13.23
C VAL A 157 16.69 8.98 -13.13
N THR A 158 17.61 9.45 -12.28
CA THR A 158 18.88 8.76 -11.97
C THR A 158 18.83 8.21 -10.55
N LEU A 159 19.08 6.92 -10.39
CA LEU A 159 19.07 6.23 -9.09
C LEU A 159 20.51 6.04 -8.60
N ASN A 160 21.06 7.05 -7.89
CA ASN A 160 22.37 6.95 -7.24
C ASN A 160 22.27 6.40 -5.80
N ALA A 161 21.06 6.10 -5.34
CA ALA A 161 20.76 5.46 -4.06
C ALA A 161 19.51 4.61 -4.15
N ASN A 162 19.27 3.75 -3.16
CA ASN A 162 18.18 2.81 -3.14
C ASN A 162 16.81 3.47 -2.94
N ILE A 163 15.80 2.89 -3.59
CA ILE A 163 14.39 3.06 -3.22
C ILE A 163 13.99 1.83 -2.41
N ASP A 164 13.55 2.01 -1.17
CA ASP A 164 13.18 0.91 -0.28
C ASP A 164 11.86 1.20 0.45
N VAL A 165 10.87 0.36 0.20
CA VAL A 165 9.55 0.37 0.85
C VAL A 165 9.25 -0.94 1.58
N THR A 166 10.29 -1.67 1.97
CA THR A 166 10.19 -2.89 2.79
C THR A 166 9.49 -2.58 4.12
N GLY A 167 8.52 -3.40 4.51
CA GLY A 167 7.75 -3.21 5.74
C GLY A 167 6.86 -1.96 5.75
N LYS A 168 6.57 -1.37 4.58
CA LYS A 168 5.70 -0.19 4.45
C LYS A 168 4.27 -0.51 4.03
N GLY A 169 3.95 -1.79 3.72
CA GLY A 169 2.64 -2.26 3.30
C GLY A 169 1.69 -2.58 4.46
N PHE A 170 0.71 -3.44 4.22
CA PHE A 170 -0.30 -3.81 5.20
C PHE A 170 0.30 -4.37 6.49
N LEU A 171 -0.32 -4.06 7.62
CA LEU A 171 0.18 -4.43 8.95
C LEU A 171 0.18 -5.95 9.15
N GLY A 172 1.19 -6.46 9.84
CA GLY A 172 1.20 -7.82 10.34
C GLY A 172 0.19 -8.03 11.46
N GLY A 173 -0.17 -9.29 11.71
CA GLY A 173 -0.99 -9.67 12.83
C GLY A 173 -0.31 -9.28 14.16
N ALA A 174 -1.04 -8.58 15.03
CA ALA A 174 -0.53 -8.22 16.35
C ALA A 174 -0.34 -9.48 17.23
N ILE A 175 0.59 -9.41 18.18
CA ILE A 175 0.74 -10.48 19.19
C ILE A 175 -0.56 -10.71 19.95
N SER A 176 -0.78 -11.93 20.35
CA SER A 176 -1.89 -12.33 21.25
C SER A 176 -1.29 -12.81 22.56
N SER A 177 -1.65 -12.18 23.68
CA SER A 177 -1.19 -12.55 25.02
C SER A 177 -2.32 -13.18 25.84
N GLY A 178 -1.97 -13.90 26.91
CA GLY A 178 -2.93 -14.50 27.83
C GLY A 178 -3.60 -15.78 27.28
N GLN A 179 -2.91 -16.53 26.46
CA GLN A 179 -3.43 -17.72 25.81
C GLN A 179 -3.28 -18.97 26.68
N PHE A 180 -4.19 -19.92 26.51
CA PHE A 180 -4.22 -21.16 27.26
C PHE A 180 -3.14 -22.16 26.78
N PHE A 181 -2.53 -22.90 27.69
CA PHE A 181 -1.38 -23.78 27.48
C PHE A 181 -1.72 -25.22 27.05
N SER A 182 -2.89 -25.48 26.50
CA SER A 182 -3.19 -26.86 26.09
C SER A 182 -3.08 -27.02 24.58
N CYS A 183 -2.50 -28.14 24.17
CA CYS A 183 -2.56 -28.64 22.81
C CYS A 183 -4.02 -28.96 22.48
N SER A 184 -4.74 -27.98 21.96
CA SER A 184 -6.17 -28.08 21.66
C SER A 184 -6.46 -28.90 20.41
N GLY A 185 -5.44 -29.12 19.58
CA GLY A 185 -5.59 -29.80 18.30
C GLY A 185 -6.45 -28.99 17.31
N ASN A 186 -6.53 -27.67 17.46
CA ASN A 186 -7.34 -26.82 16.58
C ASN A 186 -6.68 -26.66 15.21
N THR A 187 -6.98 -27.59 14.32
CA THR A 187 -6.43 -27.65 12.95
C THR A 187 -7.46 -27.32 11.88
N SER A 188 -8.68 -26.91 12.26
CA SER A 188 -9.81 -26.77 11.32
C SER A 188 -10.50 -25.42 11.33
N ASP A 189 -10.13 -24.49 12.23
CA ASP A 189 -10.75 -23.17 12.29
C ASP A 189 -10.00 -22.16 11.41
N PHE A 190 -10.52 -21.95 10.22
CA PHE A 190 -10.01 -20.96 9.28
C PHE A 190 -10.43 -19.53 9.61
N LYS A 191 -11.50 -19.40 10.39
CA LYS A 191 -11.98 -18.11 10.93
C LYS A 191 -12.37 -18.26 12.40
N LEU A 192 -11.96 -17.28 13.19
CA LEU A 192 -12.31 -17.16 14.59
C LEU A 192 -12.54 -15.68 14.93
N PHE A 193 -13.38 -15.44 15.93
CA PHE A 193 -13.58 -14.10 16.46
C PHE A 193 -12.29 -13.53 17.05
N ASN A 194 -12.16 -12.20 17.03
CA ASN A 194 -11.01 -11.49 17.62
C ASN A 194 -10.83 -11.77 19.12
N THR A 195 -11.90 -12.18 19.83
CA THR A 195 -11.88 -12.56 21.25
C THR A 195 -11.47 -14.03 21.48
N SER A 196 -11.31 -14.83 20.43
CA SER A 196 -10.94 -16.24 20.56
C SER A 196 -9.53 -16.41 21.10
N PHE A 197 -9.36 -17.37 22.00
CA PHE A 197 -8.07 -17.79 22.55
C PHE A 197 -7.42 -18.94 21.76
N LEU A 198 -8.10 -19.49 20.76
CA LEU A 198 -7.66 -20.66 20.01
C LEU A 198 -6.71 -20.35 18.85
N SER A 199 -6.48 -19.08 18.56
CA SER A 199 -5.63 -18.64 17.45
C SER A 199 -5.00 -17.28 17.71
N ALA A 200 -3.92 -16.99 17.00
CA ALA A 200 -3.33 -15.67 16.90
C ALA A 200 -4.08 -14.74 15.91
N ASN A 201 -3.59 -13.52 15.73
CA ASN A 201 -4.19 -12.54 14.82
C ASN A 201 -3.67 -12.71 13.39
N LYS A 202 -4.57 -12.59 12.42
CA LYS A 202 -4.22 -12.59 10.99
C LYS A 202 -3.51 -11.29 10.59
N GLY A 203 -2.70 -11.36 9.54
CA GLY A 203 -2.16 -10.18 8.87
C GLY A 203 -3.21 -9.43 8.08
N GLU A 204 -3.06 -8.12 7.95
CA GLU A 204 -3.91 -7.31 7.09
C GLU A 204 -3.70 -7.62 5.60
N GLY A 205 -4.77 -7.45 4.83
CA GLY A 205 -4.76 -7.51 3.37
C GLY A 205 -5.76 -6.54 2.78
N ILE A 206 -6.08 -6.71 1.50
CA ILE A 206 -7.03 -5.88 0.76
C ILE A 206 -8.50 -6.05 1.21
N VAL A 207 -8.77 -6.91 2.17
CA VAL A 207 -10.09 -7.12 2.79
C VAL A 207 -10.22 -6.26 4.03
N ILE A 208 -11.42 -5.77 4.30
CA ILE A 208 -11.76 -5.14 5.58
C ILE A 208 -11.88 -6.23 6.63
N THR A 209 -10.97 -6.24 7.59
CA THR A 209 -10.99 -7.22 8.69
C THR A 209 -12.21 -6.99 9.58
N LYS A 210 -13.02 -8.04 9.78
CA LYS A 210 -14.16 -8.04 10.70
C LYS A 210 -13.80 -8.82 11.96
N SER A 211 -14.40 -8.45 13.09
CA SER A 211 -14.20 -9.16 14.37
C SER A 211 -14.49 -10.65 14.29
N SER A 212 -15.46 -11.05 13.45
CA SER A 212 -15.87 -12.46 13.29
C SER A 212 -14.85 -13.36 12.59
N PHE A 213 -13.81 -12.80 12.01
CA PHE A 213 -12.75 -13.57 11.31
C PHE A 213 -11.35 -12.95 11.40
N ALA A 214 -11.10 -12.15 12.45
CA ALA A 214 -9.79 -11.53 12.68
C ALA A 214 -8.69 -12.53 13.05
N LYS A 215 -9.07 -13.74 13.48
CA LYS A 215 -8.19 -14.84 13.88
C LYS A 215 -8.49 -16.10 13.06
N GLY A 216 -7.64 -17.12 13.19
CA GLY A 216 -7.79 -18.41 12.51
C GLY A 216 -6.80 -18.62 11.38
N LEU A 217 -6.73 -19.85 10.87
CA LEU A 217 -5.76 -20.30 9.88
C LEU A 217 -5.86 -19.59 8.55
N GLY A 218 -7.08 -19.22 8.11
CA GLY A 218 -7.33 -18.72 6.76
C GLY A 218 -6.74 -17.33 6.54
N ALA A 219 -6.31 -17.06 5.33
CA ALA A 219 -5.76 -15.77 4.91
C ALA A 219 -6.82 -14.65 4.84
N LEU A 220 -6.44 -13.39 4.92
CA LEU A 220 -7.29 -12.22 4.61
C LEU A 220 -6.96 -11.69 3.21
N ALA A 221 -7.42 -12.39 2.17
CA ALA A 221 -6.97 -12.19 0.81
C ALA A 221 -5.43 -12.30 0.76
N ASN A 222 -4.71 -11.22 0.42
CA ASN A 222 -3.25 -11.22 0.43
C ASN A 222 -2.60 -11.09 1.81
N GLY A 223 -3.36 -10.87 2.90
CA GLY A 223 -2.85 -10.95 4.27
C GLY A 223 -2.72 -12.40 4.74
N GLY A 224 -1.63 -12.75 5.43
CA GLY A 224 -1.37 -14.10 5.92
C GLY A 224 -2.30 -14.54 7.04
N GLY A 225 -2.67 -15.81 7.06
CA GLY A 225 -3.41 -16.47 8.13
C GLY A 225 -2.57 -16.60 9.41
N ALA A 226 -3.24 -16.73 10.55
CA ALA A 226 -2.57 -16.84 11.86
C ALA A 226 -2.33 -18.30 12.27
N GLY A 227 -1.39 -18.53 13.18
CA GLY A 227 -1.21 -19.82 13.80
C GLY A 227 -2.37 -20.15 14.74
N ASN A 228 -2.91 -21.36 14.61
CA ASN A 228 -3.80 -21.97 15.56
C ASN A 228 -2.99 -22.92 16.45
N ASP A 229 -3.56 -23.28 17.61
CA ASP A 229 -2.91 -24.17 18.55
C ASP A 229 -1.51 -23.70 19.02
N VAL A 230 -0.99 -24.36 20.02
CA VAL A 230 0.30 -24.03 20.66
C VAL A 230 1.45 -24.10 19.67
N ASN A 231 2.26 -23.05 19.60
CA ASN A 231 3.41 -22.92 18.67
C ASN A 231 3.05 -22.94 17.17
N GLY A 232 1.79 -22.82 16.78
CA GLY A 232 1.43 -22.67 15.38
C GLY A 232 2.00 -21.36 14.81
N GLY A 233 2.75 -21.45 13.70
CA GLY A 233 3.34 -20.29 13.05
C GLY A 233 2.31 -19.49 12.22
N GLY A 234 2.46 -18.16 12.17
CA GLY A 234 1.74 -17.33 11.21
C GLY A 234 2.29 -17.48 9.79
N ALA A 235 1.44 -17.27 8.81
CA ALA A 235 1.80 -17.32 7.39
C ALA A 235 2.32 -15.97 6.86
N GLY A 236 3.10 -15.98 5.80
CA GLY A 236 3.50 -14.79 5.06
C GLY A 236 2.32 -14.16 4.31
N GLY A 237 2.35 -12.83 4.16
CA GLY A 237 1.47 -12.12 3.24
C GLY A 237 1.89 -12.32 1.78
N GLY A 238 0.95 -12.14 0.85
CA GLY A 238 1.16 -12.20 -0.60
C GLY A 238 1.03 -10.82 -1.25
N ASN A 239 1.32 -10.77 -2.54
CA ASN A 239 0.99 -9.66 -3.44
C ASN A 239 0.87 -10.22 -4.87
N TYR A 240 1.91 -10.13 -5.71
CA TYR A 240 1.94 -10.79 -7.01
C TYR A 240 2.06 -12.32 -6.85
N GLY A 241 2.90 -12.78 -5.92
CA GLY A 241 3.02 -14.18 -5.52
C GLY A 241 2.26 -14.49 -4.24
N LEU A 242 2.11 -15.79 -3.96
CA LEU A 242 1.58 -16.30 -2.70
C LEU A 242 2.60 -16.03 -1.57
N GLY A 243 2.09 -15.88 -0.35
CA GLY A 243 2.91 -15.92 0.85
C GLY A 243 3.45 -17.31 1.15
N GLY A 244 4.32 -17.42 2.16
CA GLY A 244 4.74 -18.72 2.70
C GLY A 244 3.73 -19.25 3.71
N HIS A 245 3.50 -20.56 3.75
CA HIS A 245 2.67 -21.22 4.77
C HIS A 245 3.33 -21.11 6.15
N GLY A 246 2.52 -20.96 7.21
CA GLY A 246 3.00 -20.95 8.58
C GLY A 246 3.51 -22.30 9.04
N GLY A 247 4.46 -22.30 9.97
CA GLY A 247 5.00 -23.53 10.55
C GLY A 247 3.95 -24.30 11.34
N ASN A 248 3.89 -25.63 11.13
CA ASN A 248 3.08 -26.54 11.93
C ASN A 248 3.80 -26.90 13.22
N THR A 249 3.06 -27.32 14.23
CA THR A 249 3.61 -27.73 15.52
C THR A 249 3.42 -29.22 15.82
N LYS A 250 4.30 -29.73 16.63
CA LYS A 250 4.14 -31.04 17.30
C LYS A 250 3.95 -30.78 18.79
N CYS A 251 2.77 -31.03 19.27
CA CYS A 251 2.44 -30.91 20.68
C CYS A 251 2.63 -32.25 21.38
N SER A 252 3.60 -32.33 22.27
CA SER A 252 3.91 -33.57 23.02
C SER A 252 4.30 -34.75 22.11
N SER A 253 3.81 -35.96 22.36
CA SER A 253 4.05 -37.15 21.55
C SER A 253 3.06 -37.39 20.40
N SER A 254 2.15 -36.44 20.18
CA SER A 254 1.12 -36.53 19.16
C SER A 254 1.71 -36.29 17.72
N PRO A 255 1.03 -36.74 16.65
CA PRO A 255 1.41 -36.38 15.31
C PRO A 255 1.43 -34.87 15.09
N ILE A 256 2.17 -34.40 14.12
CA ILE A 256 2.26 -32.97 13.76
C ILE A 256 0.85 -32.44 13.53
N ALA A 257 0.45 -31.39 14.28
CA ALA A 257 -0.80 -30.69 14.07
C ALA A 257 -0.66 -29.68 12.94
N LEU A 258 -1.55 -29.74 11.93
CA LEU A 258 -1.59 -28.80 10.80
C LEU A 258 -2.22 -27.47 11.25
N CYS A 259 -1.52 -26.74 12.10
CA CYS A 259 -2.00 -25.52 12.77
C CYS A 259 -1.27 -24.23 12.31
N GLY A 260 -0.40 -24.33 11.32
CA GLY A 260 0.22 -23.17 10.66
C GLY A 260 -0.78 -22.39 9.84
N GLY A 261 -0.70 -21.04 9.88
CA GLY A 261 -1.54 -20.15 9.09
C GLY A 261 -1.40 -20.40 7.58
N TYR A 262 -2.47 -20.20 6.84
CA TYR A 262 -2.47 -20.31 5.38
C TYR A 262 -1.91 -19.04 4.75
N GLU A 263 -1.14 -19.23 3.69
CA GLU A 263 -0.47 -18.17 2.94
C GLU A 263 -1.43 -17.09 2.42
N GLY A 264 -0.98 -15.84 2.47
CA GLY A 264 -1.65 -14.73 1.79
C GLY A 264 -1.77 -15.00 0.30
N LYS A 265 -2.96 -14.76 -0.26
CA LYS A 265 -3.26 -15.05 -1.66
C LYS A 265 -2.57 -14.06 -2.59
N ASN A 266 -2.32 -14.47 -3.82
CA ASN A 266 -1.87 -13.56 -4.85
C ASN A 266 -2.98 -12.61 -5.30
N CYS A 267 -2.59 -11.40 -5.71
CA CYS A 267 -3.46 -10.38 -6.26
C CYS A 267 -3.32 -10.33 -7.78
N ILE A 268 -3.29 -11.49 -8.45
CA ILE A 268 -3.26 -11.56 -9.92
C ILE A 268 -4.64 -11.17 -10.44
N TYR A 269 -4.67 -10.14 -11.25
CA TYR A 269 -5.87 -9.64 -11.92
C TYR A 269 -5.55 -9.37 -13.40
N SER A 270 -6.56 -9.32 -14.25
CA SER A 270 -6.32 -9.00 -15.66
C SER A 270 -5.78 -7.57 -15.79
N ASN A 271 -4.82 -7.36 -16.69
CA ASN A 271 -4.21 -6.06 -16.96
C ASN A 271 -5.22 -4.95 -17.32
N THR A 272 -6.45 -5.32 -17.67
CA THR A 272 -7.53 -4.39 -17.97
C THR A 272 -8.07 -3.65 -16.74
N ASN A 273 -7.86 -4.16 -15.53
CA ASN A 273 -8.41 -3.55 -14.31
C ASN A 273 -7.54 -2.45 -13.72
N ASN A 274 -6.25 -2.39 -14.09
CA ASN A 274 -5.31 -1.34 -13.68
C ASN A 274 -5.47 -0.97 -12.18
N LYS A 275 -5.12 -1.88 -11.29
CA LYS A 275 -5.22 -1.75 -9.82
C LYS A 275 -3.85 -1.79 -9.17
N ILE A 276 -3.72 -1.13 -8.02
CA ILE A 276 -2.49 -1.10 -7.22
C ILE A 276 -2.79 -1.63 -5.82
N PHE A 277 -1.96 -2.55 -5.32
CA PHE A 277 -2.09 -3.13 -4.00
C PHE A 277 -0.79 -3.06 -3.21
N LEU A 278 -0.90 -2.83 -1.90
CA LEU A 278 0.21 -3.06 -0.97
C LEU A 278 0.46 -4.56 -0.79
N GLY A 279 1.66 -4.92 -0.41
CA GLY A 279 1.96 -6.26 0.07
C GLY A 279 1.17 -6.58 1.33
N GLY A 280 0.66 -7.81 1.45
CA GLY A 280 -0.06 -8.30 2.61
C GLY A 280 0.84 -8.41 3.84
N GLY A 281 0.30 -8.14 5.02
CA GLY A 281 0.98 -8.40 6.29
C GLY A 281 1.01 -9.89 6.60
N GLY A 282 2.04 -10.36 7.27
CA GLY A 282 2.13 -11.73 7.78
C GLY A 282 1.20 -11.95 8.98
N GLY A 283 0.69 -13.16 9.14
CA GLY A 283 -0.06 -13.56 10.35
C GLY A 283 0.84 -13.67 11.57
N ALA A 284 0.27 -13.56 12.76
CA ALA A 284 0.98 -13.79 14.03
C ALA A 284 1.10 -15.29 14.34
N GLY A 285 2.19 -15.66 15.01
CA GLY A 285 2.33 -16.96 15.62
C GLY A 285 1.55 -17.07 16.93
N ARG A 286 1.02 -18.27 17.22
CA ARG A 286 0.29 -18.54 18.46
C ARG A 286 1.23 -18.63 19.66
N GLU A 287 0.83 -18.01 20.74
CA GLU A 287 1.56 -18.02 22.01
C GLU A 287 1.74 -19.43 22.60
N HIS A 288 2.90 -19.65 23.20
CA HIS A 288 3.22 -20.74 24.12
C HIS A 288 4.14 -20.23 25.21
N ASP A 289 3.90 -20.64 26.46
CA ASP A 289 4.71 -20.26 27.64
C ASP A 289 4.92 -18.75 27.81
N GLY A 290 3.90 -17.94 27.48
CA GLY A 290 3.97 -16.48 27.55
C GLY A 290 4.72 -15.82 26.41
N VAL A 291 5.16 -16.58 25.40
CA VAL A 291 5.88 -16.07 24.22
C VAL A 291 4.99 -16.17 22.99
N SER A 292 4.77 -15.04 22.32
CA SER A 292 4.10 -14.99 21.01
C SER A 292 4.87 -14.08 20.05
N THR A 293 4.65 -14.26 18.75
CA THR A 293 5.32 -13.47 17.71
C THR A 293 4.31 -12.71 16.88
N ALA A 294 4.58 -11.41 16.66
CA ALA A 294 3.80 -10.63 15.70
C ALA A 294 4.13 -11.04 14.26
N GLY A 295 3.17 -10.89 13.39
CA GLY A 295 3.42 -10.87 11.96
C GLY A 295 4.16 -9.61 11.55
N VAL A 296 4.90 -9.66 10.44
CA VAL A 296 5.63 -8.51 9.89
C VAL A 296 4.75 -7.81 8.86
N ALA A 297 4.89 -6.47 8.77
CA ALA A 297 4.21 -5.70 7.72
C ALA A 297 4.71 -6.09 6.32
N GLY A 298 3.83 -6.03 5.35
CA GLY A 298 4.13 -6.25 3.94
C GLY A 298 4.96 -5.12 3.31
N GLY A 299 5.35 -5.26 2.06
CA GLY A 299 6.01 -4.21 1.28
C GLY A 299 5.04 -3.10 0.86
N GLY A 300 5.52 -1.87 0.78
CA GLY A 300 4.79 -0.76 0.17
C GLY A 300 4.76 -0.86 -1.36
N THR A 301 4.17 0.15 -1.99
CA THR A 301 4.12 0.30 -3.45
C THR A 301 4.99 1.46 -3.90
N VAL A 302 5.72 1.25 -5.00
CA VAL A 302 6.51 2.29 -5.70
C VAL A 302 5.92 2.54 -7.07
N SER A 303 5.61 3.80 -7.38
CA SER A 303 5.15 4.24 -8.69
C SER A 303 6.00 5.42 -9.17
N VAL A 304 6.84 5.19 -10.15
CA VAL A 304 7.69 6.23 -10.77
C VAL A 304 7.31 6.36 -12.23
N ARG A 305 7.01 7.59 -12.66
CA ARG A 305 6.81 7.92 -14.08
C ARG A 305 7.90 8.86 -14.53
N SER A 306 8.53 8.53 -15.66
CA SER A 306 9.56 9.34 -16.30
C SER A 306 9.15 9.63 -17.75
N GLY A 307 9.29 10.89 -18.18
CA GLY A 307 9.16 11.28 -19.57
C GLY A 307 10.43 10.98 -20.38
N GLY A 308 11.54 10.75 -19.69
CA GLY A 308 12.82 10.32 -20.27
C GLY A 308 13.19 8.91 -19.86
N SER A 309 14.46 8.70 -19.49
CA SER A 309 14.99 7.41 -19.01
C SER A 309 14.96 7.30 -17.48
N ILE A 310 14.94 6.03 -16.99
CA ILE A 310 15.25 5.69 -15.61
C ILE A 310 16.54 4.88 -15.66
N SER A 311 17.57 5.34 -14.94
CA SER A 311 18.89 4.70 -14.89
C SER A 311 19.43 4.67 -13.45
N GLY A 312 20.30 3.71 -13.14
CA GLY A 312 20.97 3.56 -11.85
C GLY A 312 22.07 2.52 -11.90
#